data_927caa4fcabf13c39bb1c78afd8a5817
#
_entry.id   927caa4fcabf13c39bb1c78afd8a5817
#
_cell.length_a   1.000
_cell.length_b   1.000
_cell.length_c   1.000
_cell.angle_alpha   90.00
_cell.angle_beta   90.00
_cell.angle_gamma   90.00
#
_symmetry.space_group_name_H-M   'P 1'
#
loop_
_entity.id
_entity.type
_entity.pdbx_description
1 polymer ?
#
loop_
_entity_poly.entity_id
_entity_poly.type
_entity_poly.pdbx_seq_one_letter_code
_entity_poly.pdbx_strand_id
1 'polypeptide(L)'
;MSSTGNSDIQRILADVMANRPYSHRQNVDPTVVAVVTVEEDMRFLPDTMGALLRQTVLPGVIVIADCASGDNPPVQSQFQVIPGPSGLVSSVPQPKTVTVELVGVKGARSFYHGVAKALHDAQLDSSTRAVWLLHDDSRPADDTCLESLLETWRNDPTASVLGAKQLDWQAEHLHDVGAYAYRHRVESLVVDGEPDQEQYD
;
A
#
# COMPACT_ATOMS: atom_id res chain seq x y z
N MET A 1 13.59 13.02 23.35
CA MET A 1 12.12 12.93 23.40
C MET A 1 11.64 12.32 22.08
N SER A 2 11.83 11.02 21.83
CA SER A 2 11.59 10.44 20.50
C SER A 2 11.07 8.98 20.53
N SER A 3 10.55 8.48 21.65
CA SER A 3 10.07 7.09 21.72
C SER A 3 8.57 6.93 21.54
N THR A 4 7.81 8.03 21.47
CA THR A 4 6.35 7.98 21.48
C THR A 4 5.77 7.56 20.12
N GLY A 5 6.26 8.10 19.02
CA GLY A 5 5.69 7.84 17.68
C GLY A 5 5.81 6.39 17.22
N ASN A 6 6.98 5.77 17.35
CA ASN A 6 7.16 4.36 16.97
C ASN A 6 6.27 3.41 17.78
N SER A 7 6.11 3.66 19.09
CA SER A 7 5.22 2.87 19.95
C SER A 7 3.74 3.01 19.55
N ASP A 8 3.33 4.19 19.08
CA ASP A 8 1.97 4.43 18.62
C ASP A 8 1.68 3.72 17.29
N ILE A 9 2.61 3.79 16.33
CA ILE A 9 2.51 3.03 15.08
C ILE A 9 2.45 1.52 15.37
N GLN A 10 3.33 0.99 16.22
CA GLN A 10 3.33 -0.42 16.60
C GLN A 10 2.00 -0.83 17.24
N ARG A 11 1.41 -0.01 18.09
CA ARG A 11 0.12 -0.27 18.71
C ARG A 11 -0.99 -0.30 17.66
N ILE A 12 -1.04 0.69 16.75
CA ILE A 12 -2.02 0.73 15.65
C ILE A 12 -1.88 -0.52 14.77
N LEU A 13 -0.68 -0.89 14.38
CA LEU A 13 -0.44 -2.09 13.57
C LEU A 13 -0.88 -3.36 14.30
N ALA A 14 -0.57 -3.49 15.58
CA ALA A 14 -1.00 -4.64 16.38
C ALA A 14 -2.53 -4.74 16.46
N ASP A 15 -3.22 -3.62 16.69
CA ASP A 15 -4.68 -3.58 16.75
C ASP A 15 -5.32 -3.93 15.40
N VAL A 16 -4.83 -3.36 14.30
CA VAL A 16 -5.35 -3.66 12.95
C VAL A 16 -5.10 -5.12 12.57
N MET A 17 -3.91 -5.64 12.87
CA MET A 17 -3.58 -7.04 12.57
C MET A 17 -4.40 -8.02 13.42
N ALA A 18 -4.66 -7.72 14.72
CA ALA A 18 -5.48 -8.55 15.59
C ALA A 18 -6.95 -8.59 15.12
N ASN A 19 -7.45 -7.50 14.56
CA ASN A 19 -8.83 -7.37 14.06
C ASN A 19 -8.95 -7.62 12.55
N ARG A 20 -7.89 -8.11 11.90
CA ARG A 20 -7.89 -8.37 10.47
C ARG A 20 -9.00 -9.35 10.09
N PRO A 21 -9.89 -8.97 9.14
CA PRO A 21 -10.91 -9.90 8.67
C PRO A 21 -10.23 -11.06 7.93
N TYR A 22 -10.59 -12.28 8.32
CA TYR A 22 -10.17 -13.45 7.57
C TYR A 22 -11.09 -13.62 6.35
N SER A 23 -10.51 -13.69 5.15
CA SER A 23 -11.26 -13.95 3.94
C SER A 23 -10.67 -15.15 3.18
N HIS A 24 -11.50 -16.12 2.86
CA HIS A 24 -11.12 -17.25 1.99
C HIS A 24 -10.79 -16.83 0.55
N ARG A 25 -11.03 -15.56 0.17
CA ARG A 25 -10.75 -15.03 -1.16
C ARG A 25 -9.36 -14.40 -1.25
N GLN A 26 -8.69 -14.23 -0.13
CA GLN A 26 -7.37 -13.60 -0.12
C GLN A 26 -6.30 -14.52 -0.71
N ASN A 27 -5.42 -13.93 -1.48
CA ASN A 27 -4.19 -14.53 -1.98
C ASN A 27 -3.01 -13.59 -1.68
N VAL A 28 -1.78 -14.04 -1.89
CA VAL A 28 -0.57 -13.22 -1.73
C VAL A 28 0.22 -13.26 -3.02
N ASP A 29 0.60 -12.10 -3.53
CA ASP A 29 1.61 -11.97 -4.56
C ASP A 29 2.96 -11.66 -3.90
N PRO A 30 3.89 -12.63 -3.80
CA PRO A 30 5.16 -12.45 -3.12
C PRO A 30 6.11 -11.50 -3.85
N THR A 31 5.81 -11.14 -5.10
CA THR A 31 6.64 -10.25 -5.91
C THR A 31 6.26 -8.78 -5.77
N VAL A 32 5.23 -8.49 -4.99
CA VAL A 32 4.75 -7.13 -4.71
C VAL A 32 5.17 -6.70 -3.31
N VAL A 33 5.66 -5.48 -3.21
CA VAL A 33 5.95 -4.78 -1.95
C VAL A 33 5.04 -3.58 -1.85
N ALA A 34 4.25 -3.44 -0.78
CA ALA A 34 3.57 -2.20 -0.46
C ALA A 34 4.45 -1.34 0.44
N VAL A 35 4.50 -0.04 0.18
CA VAL A 35 5.15 0.95 1.05
C VAL A 35 4.09 1.95 1.50
N VAL A 36 3.90 2.07 2.80
CA VAL A 36 3.03 3.06 3.43
C VAL A 36 3.90 4.06 4.17
N THR A 37 3.94 5.31 3.73
CA THR A 37 4.64 6.37 4.47
C THR A 37 3.74 6.90 5.56
N VAL A 38 4.31 7.08 6.76
CA VAL A 38 3.59 7.57 7.94
C VAL A 38 4.25 8.85 8.41
N GLU A 39 3.46 9.92 8.48
CA GLU A 39 3.87 11.22 8.98
C GLU A 39 3.39 11.43 10.44
N GLU A 40 3.40 12.68 10.92
CA GLU A 40 3.03 12.99 12.31
C GLU A 40 1.55 12.73 12.63
N ASP A 41 0.66 12.92 11.64
CA ASP A 41 -0.78 12.74 11.80
C ASP A 41 -1.25 11.35 11.41
N MET A 42 -1.26 10.45 12.34
CA MET A 42 -1.60 9.04 12.15
C MET A 42 -3.10 8.72 12.23
N ARG A 43 -3.99 9.73 12.15
CA ARG A 43 -5.44 9.54 12.35
C ARG A 43 -6.04 8.55 11.36
N PHE A 44 -5.57 8.54 10.12
CA PHE A 44 -6.10 7.72 9.05
C PHE A 44 -5.36 6.39 8.86
N LEU A 45 -4.19 6.23 9.49
CA LEU A 45 -3.38 5.01 9.37
C LEU A 45 -4.15 3.72 9.68
N PRO A 46 -5.05 3.64 10.70
CA PRO A 46 -5.86 2.45 10.95
C PRO A 46 -6.75 2.09 9.76
N ASP A 47 -7.38 3.08 9.13
CA ASP A 47 -8.28 2.86 7.97
C ASP A 47 -7.49 2.45 6.73
N THR A 48 -6.35 3.10 6.46
CA THR A 48 -5.44 2.76 5.37
C THR A 48 -4.92 1.33 5.50
N MET A 49 -4.40 0.97 6.67
CA MET A 49 -3.92 -0.38 6.94
C MET A 49 -5.05 -1.41 6.91
N GLY A 50 -6.21 -1.07 7.44
CA GLY A 50 -7.40 -1.92 7.38
C GLY A 50 -7.83 -2.22 5.94
N ALA A 51 -7.86 -1.20 5.07
CA ALA A 51 -8.20 -1.36 3.65
C ALA A 51 -7.14 -2.16 2.88
N LEU A 52 -5.84 -1.94 3.17
CA LEU A 52 -4.76 -2.72 2.59
C LEU A 52 -4.87 -4.20 2.99
N LEU A 53 -5.13 -4.49 4.26
CA LEU A 53 -5.20 -5.86 4.75
C LEU A 53 -6.50 -6.59 4.33
N ARG A 54 -7.51 -5.91 3.82
CA ARG A 54 -8.71 -6.53 3.22
C ARG A 54 -8.56 -6.89 1.75
N GLN A 55 -7.51 -6.45 1.07
CA GLN A 55 -7.34 -6.72 -0.36
C GLN A 55 -7.45 -8.20 -0.70
N THR A 56 -8.05 -8.52 -1.84
CA THR A 56 -8.13 -9.89 -2.40
C THR A 56 -6.75 -10.44 -2.76
N VAL A 57 -5.86 -9.55 -3.20
CA VAL A 57 -4.44 -9.84 -3.39
C VAL A 57 -3.64 -9.00 -2.42
N LEU A 58 -2.90 -9.65 -1.53
CA LEU A 58 -2.00 -8.99 -0.60
C LEU A 58 -0.58 -8.96 -1.17
N PRO A 59 0.20 -7.89 -0.91
CA PRO A 59 1.64 -7.89 -1.18
C PRO A 59 2.35 -8.91 -0.27
N GLY A 60 3.47 -9.45 -0.74
CA GLY A 60 4.30 -10.34 0.08
C GLY A 60 5.00 -9.62 1.24
N VAL A 61 5.30 -8.34 1.05
CA VAL A 61 5.91 -7.47 2.06
C VAL A 61 5.14 -6.15 2.14
N ILE A 62 4.89 -5.69 3.36
CA ILE A 62 4.32 -4.37 3.65
C ILE A 62 5.36 -3.62 4.47
N VAL A 63 5.93 -2.56 3.92
CA VAL A 63 6.89 -1.68 4.58
C VAL A 63 6.16 -0.44 5.09
N ILE A 64 6.20 -0.21 6.39
CA ILE A 64 5.71 1.01 7.02
C ILE A 64 6.90 1.92 7.24
N ALA A 65 6.95 3.02 6.50
CA ALA A 65 8.01 4.00 6.55
C ALA A 65 7.67 5.09 7.57
N ASP A 66 8.22 4.98 8.78
CA ASP A 66 8.01 5.97 9.84
C ASP A 66 8.88 7.22 9.60
N CYS A 67 8.27 8.25 9.04
CA CYS A 67 8.92 9.53 8.76
C CYS A 67 8.96 10.48 9.97
N ALA A 68 8.18 10.19 11.02
CA ALA A 68 8.03 11.06 12.18
C ALA A 68 9.02 10.76 13.31
N SER A 69 9.28 9.48 13.61
CA SER A 69 9.94 9.09 14.87
C SER A 69 11.47 8.98 14.81
N GLY A 70 12.07 9.06 13.64
CA GLY A 70 13.53 8.97 13.51
C GLY A 70 14.07 7.55 13.37
N ASP A 71 15.39 7.38 13.61
CA ASP A 71 16.09 6.11 13.41
C ASP A 71 15.78 5.12 14.52
N ASN A 72 14.73 4.35 14.35
CA ASN A 72 14.47 3.19 15.17
C ASN A 72 14.92 1.92 14.42
N PRO A 73 15.41 0.89 15.11
CA PRO A 73 15.73 -0.36 14.47
C PRO A 73 14.44 -0.93 13.82
N PRO A 74 14.55 -1.57 12.65
CA PRO A 74 13.40 -2.18 12.00
C PRO A 74 12.70 -3.18 12.91
N VAL A 75 11.36 -3.14 12.91
CA VAL A 75 10.53 -4.10 13.64
C VAL A 75 9.74 -4.89 12.62
N GLN A 76 9.88 -6.21 12.66
CA GLN A 76 9.25 -7.13 11.73
C GLN A 76 8.20 -7.99 12.42
N SER A 77 7.08 -8.17 11.77
CA SER A 77 6.03 -9.11 12.13
C SER A 77 5.56 -9.87 10.90
N GLN A 78 4.93 -11.02 11.10
CA GLN A 78 4.44 -11.86 10.00
C GLN A 78 3.07 -12.44 10.33
N PHE A 79 2.28 -12.65 9.29
CA PHE A 79 1.05 -13.41 9.38
C PHE A 79 0.89 -14.33 8.17
N GLN A 80 0.05 -15.34 8.32
CA GLN A 80 -0.22 -16.27 7.23
C GLN A 80 -1.60 -16.04 6.63
N VAL A 81 -1.67 -16.26 5.33
CA VAL A 81 -2.88 -16.27 4.52
C VAL A 81 -3.02 -17.65 3.94
N ILE A 82 -4.18 -18.25 4.15
CA ILE A 82 -4.54 -19.52 3.51
C ILE A 82 -5.41 -19.17 2.30
N PRO A 83 -4.88 -19.25 1.08
CA PRO A 83 -5.65 -18.96 -0.12
C PRO A 83 -6.87 -19.89 -0.20
N GLY A 84 -7.97 -19.37 -0.70
CA GLY A 84 -9.13 -20.20 -0.99
C GLY A 84 -8.83 -21.24 -2.08
N PRO A 85 -9.66 -22.28 -2.21
CA PRO A 85 -9.51 -23.27 -3.25
C PRO A 85 -9.66 -22.61 -4.64
N SER A 86 -8.60 -22.63 -5.42
CA SER A 86 -8.60 -22.14 -6.80
C SER A 86 -8.97 -23.27 -7.76
N GLY A 87 -10.26 -23.32 -8.16
CA GLY A 87 -10.72 -24.21 -9.22
C GLY A 87 -10.69 -25.71 -8.90
N LEU A 88 -10.67 -26.55 -9.94
CA LEU A 88 -10.81 -28.00 -9.90
C LEU A 88 -9.56 -28.77 -9.39
N VAL A 89 -8.58 -28.11 -8.80
CA VAL A 89 -7.35 -28.76 -8.35
C VAL A 89 -7.49 -29.22 -6.90
N SER A 90 -7.38 -30.52 -6.70
CA SER A 90 -7.48 -31.23 -5.41
C SER A 90 -6.28 -31.02 -4.47
N SER A 91 -5.49 -29.98 -4.64
CA SER A 91 -4.36 -29.69 -3.75
C SER A 91 -4.80 -28.82 -2.58
N VAL A 92 -4.42 -29.22 -1.37
CA VAL A 92 -4.60 -28.40 -0.17
C VAL A 92 -3.86 -27.07 -0.36
N PRO A 93 -4.55 -25.91 -0.23
CA PRO A 93 -3.90 -24.62 -0.38
C PRO A 93 -2.77 -24.47 0.65
N GLN A 94 -1.58 -24.12 0.18
CA GLN A 94 -0.46 -23.89 1.06
C GLN A 94 -0.54 -22.47 1.65
N PRO A 95 -0.32 -22.33 2.97
CA PRO A 95 -0.25 -21.02 3.59
C PRO A 95 0.84 -20.17 2.94
N LYS A 96 0.52 -18.89 2.69
CA LYS A 96 1.47 -17.88 2.23
C LYS A 96 1.73 -16.87 3.33
N THR A 97 2.96 -16.44 3.47
CA THR A 97 3.36 -15.49 4.50
C THR A 97 3.35 -14.07 3.94
N VAL A 98 2.79 -13.13 4.69
CA VAL A 98 2.95 -11.69 4.50
C VAL A 98 3.83 -11.18 5.63
N THR A 99 4.86 -10.43 5.25
CA THR A 99 5.77 -9.77 6.19
C THR A 99 5.38 -8.30 6.32
N VAL A 100 5.26 -7.80 7.54
CA VAL A 100 5.06 -6.38 7.84
C VAL A 100 6.31 -5.87 8.53
N GLU A 101 6.93 -4.84 7.97
CA GLU A 101 8.18 -4.27 8.45
C GLU A 101 8.01 -2.78 8.73
N LEU A 102 8.25 -2.36 9.96
CA LEU A 102 8.28 -0.96 10.36
C LEU A 102 9.72 -0.47 10.31
N VAL A 103 9.98 0.54 9.47
CA VAL A 103 11.31 1.11 9.23
C VAL A 103 11.32 2.59 9.58
N GLY A 104 12.22 3.01 10.47
CA GLY A 104 12.43 4.43 10.78
C GLY A 104 13.20 5.13 9.65
N VAL A 105 12.61 6.17 9.05
CA VAL A 105 13.21 6.90 7.91
C VAL A 105 13.54 8.34 8.30
N LYS A 106 14.45 8.50 9.24
CA LYS A 106 14.88 9.79 9.75
C LYS A 106 15.27 10.79 8.66
N GLY A 107 14.76 12.01 8.80
CA GLY A 107 15.07 13.11 7.91
C GLY A 107 14.45 12.99 6.52
N ALA A 108 13.46 12.13 6.36
CA ALA A 108 12.61 12.18 5.17
C ALA A 108 11.90 13.55 5.12
N ARG A 109 12.00 14.22 3.97
CA ARG A 109 11.47 15.58 3.77
C ARG A 109 10.34 15.61 2.74
N SER A 110 9.94 14.46 2.24
CA SER A 110 8.89 14.29 1.25
C SER A 110 8.51 12.82 1.17
N PHE A 111 7.33 12.53 0.67
CA PHE A 111 6.85 11.19 0.36
C PHE A 111 7.91 10.37 -0.41
N TYR A 112 8.40 10.90 -1.52
CA TYR A 112 9.43 10.24 -2.34
C TYR A 112 10.69 9.89 -1.53
N HIS A 113 11.16 10.80 -0.70
CA HIS A 113 12.36 10.57 0.11
C HIS A 113 12.11 9.49 1.17
N GLY A 114 10.93 9.47 1.79
CA GLY A 114 10.51 8.41 2.71
C GLY A 114 10.48 7.04 2.05
N VAL A 115 9.83 6.94 0.89
CA VAL A 115 9.78 5.71 0.09
C VAL A 115 11.18 5.22 -0.30
N ALA A 116 12.02 6.10 -0.85
CA ALA A 116 13.36 5.72 -1.29
C ALA A 116 14.23 5.19 -0.15
N LYS A 117 14.17 5.82 1.04
CA LYS A 117 14.88 5.35 2.22
C LYS A 117 14.32 4.03 2.73
N ALA A 118 12.99 3.89 2.81
CA ALA A 118 12.34 2.67 3.26
C ALA A 118 12.72 1.47 2.38
N LEU A 119 12.68 1.63 1.06
CA LEU A 119 13.07 0.58 0.11
C LEU A 119 14.55 0.22 0.18
N HIS A 120 15.40 1.20 0.50
CA HIS A 120 16.84 0.95 0.70
C HIS A 120 17.11 0.15 1.98
N ASP A 121 16.39 0.46 3.06
CA ASP A 121 16.64 -0.12 4.38
C ASP A 121 15.86 -1.42 4.62
N ALA A 122 14.75 -1.63 3.90
CA ALA A 122 14.00 -2.88 3.92
C ALA A 122 14.80 -4.02 3.24
N GLN A 123 14.76 -5.19 3.84
CA GLN A 123 15.40 -6.38 3.29
C GLN A 123 14.54 -7.00 2.18
N LEU A 124 14.48 -6.34 1.03
CA LEU A 124 13.69 -6.81 -0.11
C LEU A 124 14.38 -7.99 -0.81
N ASP A 125 13.57 -8.96 -1.22
CA ASP A 125 14.01 -10.05 -2.07
C ASP A 125 14.24 -9.56 -3.52
N SER A 126 15.21 -10.14 -4.20
CA SER A 126 15.46 -9.92 -5.63
C SER A 126 14.29 -10.35 -6.54
N SER A 127 13.30 -11.05 -6.01
CA SER A 127 12.06 -11.40 -6.70
C SER A 127 11.05 -10.25 -6.79
N THR A 128 11.25 -9.14 -6.08
CA THR A 128 10.37 -7.98 -6.13
C THR A 128 10.26 -7.42 -7.55
N ARG A 129 9.02 -7.33 -8.06
CA ARG A 129 8.72 -6.86 -9.42
C ARG A 129 7.89 -5.60 -9.44
N ALA A 130 7.12 -5.34 -8.40
CA ALA A 130 6.28 -4.16 -8.29
C ALA A 130 6.32 -3.57 -6.87
N VAL A 131 6.21 -2.25 -6.81
CA VAL A 131 6.08 -1.51 -5.55
C VAL A 131 4.76 -0.76 -5.59
N TRP A 132 3.90 -1.03 -4.62
CA TRP A 132 2.64 -0.32 -4.42
C TRP A 132 2.83 0.78 -3.38
N LEU A 133 2.66 2.02 -3.79
CA LEU A 133 2.90 3.20 -2.95
C LEU A 133 1.59 3.72 -2.35
N LEU A 134 1.58 3.91 -1.05
CA LEU A 134 0.47 4.45 -0.28
C LEU A 134 1.00 5.49 0.73
N HIS A 135 0.14 6.43 1.08
CA HIS A 135 0.33 7.35 2.19
C HIS A 135 -0.61 6.96 3.34
N ASP A 136 -0.30 7.34 4.58
CA ASP A 136 -1.10 6.99 5.76
C ASP A 136 -2.51 7.60 5.76
N ASP A 137 -2.76 8.60 4.94
CA ASP A 137 -4.06 9.24 4.70
C ASP A 137 -4.70 8.88 3.35
N SER A 138 -4.18 7.85 2.67
CA SER A 138 -4.76 7.34 1.43
C SER A 138 -5.08 5.85 1.56
N ARG A 139 -6.25 5.43 1.10
CA ARG A 139 -6.67 4.03 1.19
C ARG A 139 -7.23 3.52 -0.13
N PRO A 140 -7.04 2.22 -0.43
CA PRO A 140 -7.82 1.56 -1.49
C PRO A 140 -9.32 1.75 -1.27
N ALA A 141 -10.04 2.11 -2.32
CA ALA A 141 -11.48 2.34 -2.25
C ALA A 141 -12.26 1.04 -2.03
N ASP A 142 -11.73 -0.08 -2.56
CA ASP A 142 -12.33 -1.40 -2.44
C ASP A 142 -11.27 -2.49 -2.16
N ASP A 143 -11.74 -3.72 -1.98
CA ASP A 143 -10.89 -4.86 -1.64
C ASP A 143 -10.15 -5.45 -2.87
N THR A 144 -10.38 -4.95 -4.09
CA THR A 144 -9.80 -5.46 -5.35
C THR A 144 -8.80 -4.51 -6.00
N CYS A 145 -8.51 -3.38 -5.40
CA CYS A 145 -7.67 -2.33 -5.98
C CYS A 145 -6.29 -2.85 -6.45
N LEU A 146 -5.57 -3.59 -5.60
CA LEU A 146 -4.28 -4.15 -6.00
C LEU A 146 -4.42 -5.21 -7.09
N GLU A 147 -5.46 -6.04 -7.04
CA GLU A 147 -5.74 -7.04 -8.07
C GLU A 147 -5.96 -6.39 -9.43
N SER A 148 -6.76 -5.32 -9.48
CA SER A 148 -7.05 -4.54 -10.69
C SER A 148 -5.79 -3.86 -11.26
N LEU A 149 -4.95 -3.26 -10.41
CA LEU A 149 -3.67 -2.69 -10.84
C LEU A 149 -2.74 -3.76 -11.45
N LEU A 150 -2.66 -4.94 -10.83
CA LEU A 150 -1.85 -6.04 -11.34
C LEU A 150 -2.41 -6.63 -12.63
N GLU A 151 -3.73 -6.67 -12.80
CA GLU A 151 -4.37 -7.09 -14.03
C GLU A 151 -4.11 -6.10 -15.17
N THR A 152 -4.25 -4.81 -14.91
CA THR A 152 -3.91 -3.74 -15.85
C THR A 152 -2.45 -3.86 -16.31
N TRP A 153 -1.52 -4.08 -15.37
CA TRP A 153 -0.11 -4.27 -15.72
C TRP A 153 0.14 -5.53 -16.57
N ARG A 154 -0.56 -6.63 -16.29
CA ARG A 154 -0.45 -7.84 -17.12
C ARG A 154 -0.93 -7.60 -18.54
N ASN A 155 -1.94 -6.76 -18.72
CA ASN A 155 -2.50 -6.40 -20.02
C ASN A 155 -1.64 -5.39 -20.79
N ASP A 156 -0.89 -4.52 -20.07
CA ASP A 156 0.11 -3.61 -20.64
C ASP A 156 1.44 -3.73 -19.91
N PRO A 157 2.28 -4.72 -20.22
CA PRO A 157 3.56 -4.93 -19.56
C PRO A 157 4.62 -3.88 -19.91
N THR A 158 4.31 -2.94 -20.80
CA THR A 158 5.19 -1.81 -21.11
C THR A 158 5.03 -0.65 -20.12
N ALA A 159 3.93 -0.61 -19.38
CA ALA A 159 3.72 0.37 -18.33
C ALA A 159 4.73 0.20 -17.21
N SER A 160 5.46 1.27 -16.89
CA SER A 160 6.41 1.32 -15.77
C SER A 160 5.79 1.92 -14.51
N VAL A 161 4.70 2.67 -14.64
CA VAL A 161 3.95 3.29 -13.55
C VAL A 161 2.47 3.16 -13.87
N LEU A 162 1.69 2.74 -12.89
CA LEU A 162 0.23 2.72 -12.94
C LEU A 162 -0.29 3.59 -11.79
N GLY A 163 -1.24 4.45 -12.09
CA GLY A 163 -1.94 5.26 -11.10
C GLY A 163 -3.41 4.86 -11.04
N ALA A 164 -3.92 4.65 -9.83
CA ALA A 164 -5.35 4.54 -9.63
C ALA A 164 -5.99 5.93 -9.66
N LYS A 165 -7.24 6.02 -10.08
CA LYS A 165 -8.07 7.20 -9.89
C LYS A 165 -8.13 7.55 -8.40
N GLN A 166 -7.88 8.80 -8.06
CA GLN A 166 -7.90 9.28 -6.68
C GLN A 166 -9.18 10.10 -6.46
N LEU A 167 -9.88 9.74 -5.39
CA LEU A 167 -11.12 10.38 -4.97
C LEU A 167 -10.93 11.04 -3.60
N ASP A 168 -11.86 11.93 -3.26
CA ASP A 168 -11.98 12.40 -1.88
C ASP A 168 -12.33 11.24 -0.93
N TRP A 169 -12.29 11.51 0.38
CA TRP A 169 -12.53 10.47 1.39
C TRP A 169 -13.94 9.87 1.34
N GLN A 170 -14.89 10.60 0.78
CA GLN A 170 -16.28 10.20 0.58
C GLN A 170 -16.46 9.39 -0.72
N ALA A 171 -15.45 9.36 -1.59
CA ALA A 171 -15.49 8.78 -2.92
C ALA A 171 -16.56 9.41 -3.85
N GLU A 172 -16.75 10.73 -3.72
CA GLU A 172 -17.74 11.49 -4.50
C GLU A 172 -17.07 12.40 -5.53
N HIS A 173 -15.87 12.90 -5.23
CA HIS A 173 -15.18 13.88 -6.07
C HIS A 173 -13.77 13.40 -6.44
N LEU A 174 -13.40 13.74 -7.68
CA LEU A 174 -12.08 13.46 -8.21
C LEU A 174 -11.04 14.38 -7.59
N HIS A 175 -9.93 13.79 -7.17
CA HIS A 175 -8.74 14.50 -6.74
C HIS A 175 -7.65 14.43 -7.82
N ASP A 176 -7.40 13.24 -8.37
CA ASP A 176 -6.44 13.03 -9.43
C ASP A 176 -6.79 11.78 -10.28
N VAL A 177 -6.58 11.86 -11.57
CA VAL A 177 -6.66 10.73 -12.51
C VAL A 177 -5.38 10.64 -13.37
N GLY A 178 -4.35 11.36 -12.99
CA GLY A 178 -3.08 11.43 -13.68
C GLY A 178 -2.79 12.79 -14.28
N ALA A 179 -1.65 12.90 -14.91
CA ALA A 179 -1.19 14.12 -15.50
C ALA A 179 -0.43 13.88 -16.80
N TYR A 180 -0.49 14.85 -17.71
CA TYR A 180 0.39 14.90 -18.86
C TYR A 180 1.68 15.64 -18.53
N ALA A 181 2.81 15.01 -18.82
CA ALA A 181 4.11 15.68 -18.78
C ALA A 181 4.54 16.03 -20.22
N TYR A 182 4.62 17.30 -20.54
CA TYR A 182 5.08 17.76 -21.84
C TYR A 182 6.20 18.79 -21.70
N ARG A 183 7.41 18.42 -22.10
CA ARG A 183 8.62 19.25 -22.02
C ARG A 183 8.89 19.80 -20.60
N HIS A 184 8.33 20.95 -20.26
CA HIS A 184 8.55 21.65 -18.98
C HIS A 184 7.23 21.92 -18.23
N ARG A 185 6.14 21.31 -18.66
CA ARG A 185 4.81 21.44 -18.05
C ARG A 185 4.30 20.09 -17.60
N VAL A 186 3.64 20.10 -16.45
CA VAL A 186 2.80 18.99 -15.96
C VAL A 186 1.40 19.58 -15.85
N GLU A 187 0.44 18.96 -16.53
CA GLU A 187 -0.96 19.40 -16.53
C GLU A 187 -1.80 18.25 -16.00
N SER A 188 -2.58 18.51 -14.95
CA SER A 188 -3.55 17.55 -14.42
C SER A 188 -4.66 17.31 -15.44
N LEU A 189 -5.16 16.07 -15.46
CA LEU A 189 -6.26 15.66 -16.33
C LEU A 189 -7.62 16.13 -15.83
N VAL A 190 -7.74 16.41 -14.54
CA VAL A 190 -8.97 16.83 -13.89
C VAL A 190 -8.78 18.13 -13.11
N VAL A 191 -9.89 18.81 -12.86
CA VAL A 191 -9.97 19.89 -11.87
C VAL A 191 -10.26 19.23 -10.51
N ASP A 192 -9.43 19.51 -9.52
CA ASP A 192 -9.63 19.02 -8.15
C ASP A 192 -11.03 19.39 -7.65
N GLY A 193 -11.75 18.39 -7.11
CA GLY A 193 -13.14 18.55 -6.67
C GLY A 193 -14.20 18.37 -7.77
N GLU A 194 -13.83 17.95 -8.99
CA GLU A 194 -14.79 17.57 -10.02
C GLU A 194 -15.58 16.32 -9.57
N PRO A 195 -16.95 16.29 -9.71
CA PRO A 195 -17.72 15.10 -9.38
C PRO A 195 -17.29 13.90 -10.21
N ASP A 196 -17.11 12.75 -9.55
CA ASP A 196 -16.86 11.50 -10.26
C ASP A 196 -18.15 11.01 -10.93
N GLN A 197 -18.11 10.88 -12.24
CA GLN A 197 -19.21 10.41 -13.11
C GLN A 197 -18.77 9.17 -13.91
N GLU A 198 -17.76 8.44 -13.42
CA GLU A 198 -17.16 7.28 -14.09
C GLU A 198 -16.53 7.62 -15.47
N GLN A 199 -16.25 8.90 -15.72
CA GLN A 199 -15.72 9.37 -17.01
C GLN A 199 -14.24 9.02 -17.25
N TYR A 200 -13.56 8.48 -16.23
CA TYR A 200 -12.15 8.08 -16.28
C TYR A 200 -11.92 6.63 -15.86
N ASP A 201 -12.94 5.80 -15.96
CA ASP A 201 -12.85 4.36 -15.65
C ASP A 201 -12.25 3.55 -16.81
#